data_3cc647d133926fd6b6f112871360e856
#
_entry.id   3cc647d133926fd6b6f112871360e856
#
_cell.length_a   1.000
_cell.length_b   1.000
_cell.length_c   1.000
_cell.angle_alpha   90.00
_cell.angle_beta   90.00
_cell.angle_gamma   90.00
#
_symmetry.space_group_name_H-M   'P 1'
#
loop_
_entity.id
_entity.type
_entity.pdbx_description
1 polymer ?
#
loop_
_entity_poly.entity_id
_entity_poly.type
_entity_poly.pdbx_seq_one_letter_code
_entity_poly.pdbx_strand_id
1 'polypeptide(L)'
;LLGTQTPTHGNIVVNNNDITALPAYKRSKWISMVFQNPAHGTAPELSILENFRLASLRARKKKLSIGINNDFRKTVEEKVASLGMGLEKKLEQPMGSLSGGQRQALTLLMGVMDKTDILLMDEPTAALDPKSSQVVMQLADKINKELGITIVLVTHSMKDALHYGNRLLMFHGGAILRDLNKTDKSALQLSNLQEWFS
;
A
#
# COMPACT_ATOMS: atom_id res chain seq x y z
N LEU A 1 -9.90 -9.70 -1.76
CA LEU A 1 -8.56 -10.02 -2.29
C LEU A 1 -7.64 -10.58 -1.21
N LEU A 2 -7.61 -10.00 -0.02
CA LEU A 2 -6.71 -10.41 1.09
C LEU A 2 -7.00 -11.82 1.66
N GLY A 3 -8.17 -12.38 1.41
CA GLY A 3 -8.54 -13.72 1.93
C GLY A 3 -9.17 -13.71 3.31
N THR A 4 -9.65 -12.58 3.78
CA THR A 4 -10.48 -12.47 5.00
C THR A 4 -11.90 -13.01 4.77
N GLN A 5 -12.34 -13.01 3.52
CA GLN A 5 -13.61 -13.56 3.09
C GLN A 5 -13.37 -14.45 1.86
N THR A 6 -14.18 -15.51 1.73
CA THR A 6 -14.18 -16.39 0.58
C THR A 6 -15.27 -15.94 -0.39
N PRO A 7 -14.99 -15.77 -1.70
CA PRO A 7 -16.03 -15.44 -2.65
C PRO A 7 -17.05 -16.58 -2.78
N THR A 8 -18.31 -16.24 -2.91
CA THR A 8 -19.39 -17.21 -3.12
C THR A 8 -19.31 -17.79 -4.53
N HIS A 9 -18.92 -16.96 -5.51
CA HIS A 9 -18.77 -17.32 -6.92
C HIS A 9 -17.57 -16.59 -7.52
N GLY A 10 -17.03 -17.11 -8.62
CA GLY A 10 -15.90 -16.53 -9.34
C GLY A 10 -14.54 -16.90 -8.74
N ASN A 11 -13.50 -16.48 -9.44
CA ASN A 11 -12.10 -16.81 -9.13
C ASN A 11 -11.26 -15.54 -8.97
N ILE A 12 -10.24 -15.63 -8.12
CA ILE A 12 -9.23 -14.59 -7.95
C ILE A 12 -7.92 -15.14 -8.49
N VAL A 13 -7.45 -14.57 -9.60
CA VAL A 13 -6.21 -14.99 -10.28
C VAL A 13 -5.20 -13.86 -10.24
N VAL A 14 -3.98 -14.14 -9.78
CA VAL A 14 -2.85 -13.20 -9.77
C VAL A 14 -1.67 -13.85 -10.48
N ASN A 15 -1.17 -13.23 -11.54
CA ASN A 15 -0.07 -13.76 -12.36
C ASN A 15 -0.25 -15.24 -12.73
N ASN A 16 -1.41 -15.60 -13.28
CA ASN A 16 -1.80 -16.95 -13.67
C ASN A 16 -1.90 -17.96 -12.49
N ASN A 17 -1.85 -17.50 -11.25
CA ASN A 17 -2.08 -18.34 -10.08
C ASN A 17 -3.48 -18.11 -9.55
N ASP A 18 -4.30 -19.15 -9.48
CA ASP A 18 -5.57 -19.10 -8.77
C ASP A 18 -5.30 -19.09 -7.27
N ILE A 19 -5.68 -18.00 -6.62
CA ILE A 19 -5.51 -17.80 -5.18
C ILE A 19 -6.84 -17.83 -4.43
N THR A 20 -7.93 -18.21 -5.10
CA THR A 20 -9.30 -18.13 -4.58
C THR A 20 -9.48 -18.85 -3.24
N ALA A 21 -8.97 -20.09 -3.13
CA ALA A 21 -9.06 -20.90 -1.92
C ALA A 21 -7.90 -20.68 -0.93
N LEU A 22 -6.91 -19.83 -1.26
CA LEU A 22 -5.75 -19.64 -0.41
C LEU A 22 -6.11 -18.77 0.81
N PRO A 23 -5.64 -19.13 2.02
CA PRO A 23 -5.78 -18.28 3.20
C PRO A 23 -4.93 -17.03 3.09
N ALA A 24 -5.28 -15.98 3.86
CA ALA A 24 -4.66 -14.67 3.82
C ALA A 24 -3.12 -14.71 3.88
N TYR A 25 -2.54 -15.51 4.79
CA TYR A 25 -1.08 -15.60 4.94
C TYR A 25 -0.37 -16.17 3.70
N LYS A 26 -1.04 -16.99 2.87
CA LYS A 26 -0.48 -17.48 1.60
C LYS A 26 -0.61 -16.41 0.50
N ARG A 27 -1.73 -15.66 0.49
CA ARG A 27 -1.94 -14.57 -0.48
C ARG A 27 -0.97 -13.42 -0.27
N SER A 28 -0.43 -13.23 0.94
CA SER A 28 0.58 -12.22 1.25
C SER A 28 1.87 -12.35 0.42
N LYS A 29 2.06 -13.46 -0.28
CA LYS A 29 3.14 -13.63 -1.26
C LYS A 29 2.99 -12.68 -2.46
N TRP A 30 1.77 -12.38 -2.88
CA TRP A 30 1.45 -11.55 -4.06
C TRP A 30 0.88 -10.20 -3.68
N ILE A 31 0.15 -10.13 -2.56
CA ILE A 31 -0.65 -8.97 -2.18
C ILE A 31 -0.17 -8.42 -0.86
N SER A 32 0.12 -7.13 -0.83
CA SER A 32 0.34 -6.37 0.40
C SER A 32 -0.74 -5.32 0.60
N MET A 33 -0.87 -4.82 1.82
CA MET A 33 -1.88 -3.84 2.19
C MET A 33 -1.29 -2.72 3.02
N VAL A 34 -1.73 -1.51 2.70
CA VAL A 34 -1.57 -0.30 3.52
C VAL A 34 -2.93 0.07 4.07
N PHE A 35 -3.04 0.10 5.38
CA PHE A 35 -4.28 0.37 6.09
C PHE A 35 -4.53 1.87 6.21
N GLN A 36 -5.78 2.25 6.42
CA GLN A 36 -6.21 3.61 6.73
C GLN A 36 -5.50 4.14 7.98
N ASN A 37 -5.46 3.34 9.04
CA ASN A 37 -4.69 3.64 10.23
C ASN A 37 -3.31 2.98 10.14
N PRO A 38 -2.21 3.76 10.05
CA PRO A 38 -0.86 3.22 9.94
C PRO A 38 -0.44 2.36 11.14
N ALA A 39 -1.10 2.49 12.27
CA ALA A 39 -0.83 1.65 13.44
C ALA A 39 -1.15 0.17 13.19
N HIS A 40 -2.12 -0.14 12.34
CA HIS A 40 -2.49 -1.53 12.03
C HIS A 40 -1.44 -2.28 11.18
N GLY A 41 -0.59 -1.54 10.48
CA GLY A 41 0.48 -2.10 9.65
C GLY A 41 1.87 -2.10 10.30
N THR A 42 1.98 -1.69 11.57
CA THR A 42 3.25 -1.50 12.27
C THR A 42 3.23 -2.05 13.70
N ALA A 43 4.42 -2.39 14.19
CA ALA A 43 4.66 -2.69 15.62
C ALA A 43 5.23 -1.42 16.28
N PRO A 44 4.43 -0.63 17.03
CA PRO A 44 4.81 0.70 17.49
C PRO A 44 6.00 0.70 18.46
N GLU A 45 6.14 -0.37 19.26
CA GLU A 45 7.23 -0.52 20.25
C GLU A 45 8.57 -0.89 19.60
N LEU A 46 8.54 -1.42 18.38
CA LEU A 46 9.75 -1.79 17.66
C LEU A 46 10.30 -0.60 16.86
N SER A 47 11.61 -0.60 16.65
CA SER A 47 12.30 0.39 15.82
C SER A 47 11.84 0.35 14.36
N ILE A 48 12.14 1.40 13.60
CA ILE A 48 11.92 1.44 12.15
C ILE A 48 12.58 0.22 11.51
N LEU A 49 13.84 -0.06 11.83
CA LEU A 49 14.62 -1.15 11.25
C LEU A 49 13.99 -2.53 11.53
N GLU A 50 13.52 -2.76 12.76
CA GLU A 50 12.85 -4.00 13.13
C GLU A 50 11.50 -4.16 12.42
N ASN A 51 10.73 -3.10 12.25
CA ASN A 51 9.50 -3.12 11.46
C ASN A 51 9.77 -3.51 10.00
N PHE A 52 10.81 -2.95 9.38
CA PHE A 52 11.25 -3.37 8.05
C PHE A 52 11.68 -4.84 8.02
N ARG A 53 12.33 -5.32 9.10
CA ARG A 53 12.69 -6.73 9.19
C ARG A 53 11.47 -7.63 9.23
N LEU A 54 10.47 -7.31 10.03
CA LEU A 54 9.20 -8.05 10.05
C LEU A 54 8.53 -8.07 8.67
N ALA A 55 8.45 -6.92 8.01
CA ALA A 55 7.89 -6.82 6.67
C ALA A 55 8.62 -7.72 5.65
N SER A 56 9.95 -7.80 5.74
CA SER A 56 10.79 -8.61 4.84
C SER A 56 10.66 -10.13 5.05
N LEU A 57 9.97 -10.58 6.09
CA LEU A 57 9.72 -12.01 6.35
C LEU A 57 8.46 -12.54 5.66
N ARG A 58 7.66 -11.68 5.05
CA ARG A 58 6.34 -12.00 4.52
C ARG A 58 6.36 -13.09 3.46
N ALA A 59 7.24 -12.97 2.48
CA ALA A 59 7.30 -13.87 1.32
C ALA A 59 8.48 -14.85 1.35
N ARG A 60 9.36 -14.75 2.33
CA ARG A 60 10.59 -15.56 2.41
C ARG A 60 10.40 -16.83 3.23
N LYS A 61 11.13 -17.90 2.86
CA LYS A 61 11.26 -19.09 3.71
C LYS A 61 11.98 -18.68 5.00
N LYS A 62 11.37 -18.97 6.14
CA LYS A 62 11.94 -18.71 7.46
C LYS A 62 13.17 -19.62 7.67
N LYS A 63 14.32 -19.02 7.95
CA LYS A 63 15.57 -19.70 8.31
C LYS A 63 16.07 -19.11 9.62
N LEU A 64 16.73 -19.92 10.44
CA LEU A 64 17.49 -19.42 11.58
C LEU A 64 18.72 -18.68 11.04
N SER A 65 18.71 -17.36 11.13
CA SER A 65 19.80 -16.49 10.70
C SER A 65 19.71 -15.16 11.44
N ILE A 66 20.84 -14.45 11.53
CA ILE A 66 20.86 -13.06 12.03
C ILE A 66 19.98 -12.23 11.11
N GLY A 67 18.87 -11.74 11.66
CA GLY A 67 17.82 -11.09 10.88
C GLY A 67 18.19 -9.70 10.42
N ILE A 68 18.92 -8.96 11.26
CA ILE A 68 19.39 -7.61 10.98
C ILE A 68 20.91 -7.66 10.95
N ASN A 69 21.47 -7.62 9.76
CA ASN A 69 22.90 -7.50 9.48
C ASN A 69 23.18 -6.15 8.79
N ASN A 70 24.44 -5.85 8.54
CA ASN A 70 24.85 -4.59 7.94
C ASN A 70 24.24 -4.38 6.54
N ASP A 71 24.14 -5.43 5.72
CA ASP A 71 23.58 -5.32 4.36
C ASP A 71 22.07 -5.01 4.42
N PHE A 72 21.35 -5.66 5.32
CA PHE A 72 19.94 -5.37 5.52
C PHE A 72 19.73 -3.94 6.01
N ARG A 73 20.54 -3.50 7.00
CA ARG A 73 20.51 -2.11 7.50
C ARG A 73 20.72 -1.11 6.36
N LYS A 74 21.76 -1.30 5.56
CA LYS A 74 22.08 -0.43 4.42
C LYS A 74 20.93 -0.39 3.42
N THR A 75 20.34 -1.55 3.09
CA THR A 75 19.15 -1.61 2.20
C THR A 75 17.99 -0.81 2.73
N VAL A 76 17.71 -0.89 4.04
CA VAL A 76 16.62 -0.11 4.68
C VAL A 76 16.96 1.37 4.68
N GLU A 77 18.20 1.73 5.02
CA GLU A 77 18.67 3.12 5.04
C GLU A 77 18.48 3.78 3.67
N GLU A 78 18.91 3.14 2.59
CA GLU A 78 18.76 3.62 1.21
C GLU A 78 17.28 3.82 0.83
N LYS A 79 16.42 2.84 1.17
CA LYS A 79 14.97 2.95 0.92
C LYS A 79 14.33 4.09 1.71
N VAL A 80 14.65 4.21 2.99
CA VAL A 80 14.10 5.25 3.86
C VAL A 80 14.62 6.63 3.45
N ALA A 81 15.89 6.75 3.03
CA ALA A 81 16.45 7.99 2.51
C ALA A 81 15.69 8.52 1.28
N SER A 82 15.13 7.61 0.46
CA SER A 82 14.34 8.01 -0.72
C SER A 82 13.07 8.80 -0.39
N LEU A 83 12.62 8.80 0.86
CA LEU A 83 11.50 9.63 1.34
C LEU A 83 11.87 11.11 1.52
N GLY A 84 13.17 11.44 1.69
CA GLY A 84 13.62 12.81 1.98
C GLY A 84 13.13 13.36 3.32
N MET A 85 12.80 12.47 4.29
CA MET A 85 12.25 12.84 5.61
C MET A 85 13.30 12.84 6.72
N GLY A 86 14.57 12.51 6.44
CA GLY A 86 15.66 12.42 7.42
C GLY A 86 15.52 11.22 8.38
N LEU A 87 14.64 10.26 8.06
CA LEU A 87 14.37 9.08 8.89
C LEU A 87 15.45 8.00 8.76
N GLU A 88 16.24 8.04 7.69
CA GLU A 88 17.37 7.13 7.46
C GLU A 88 18.42 7.22 8.57
N LYS A 89 18.53 8.37 9.24
CA LYS A 89 19.41 8.59 10.39
C LYS A 89 18.81 8.16 11.73
N LYS A 90 17.56 7.69 11.73
CA LYS A 90 16.76 7.39 12.91
C LYS A 90 16.21 5.97 12.91
N LEU A 91 16.88 5.04 12.26
CA LEU A 91 16.37 3.67 12.07
C LEU A 91 16.13 2.90 13.38
N GLU A 92 16.78 3.30 14.48
CA GLU A 92 16.57 2.74 15.82
C GLU A 92 15.41 3.40 16.60
N GLN A 93 14.81 4.47 16.03
CA GLN A 93 13.70 5.14 16.70
C GLN A 93 12.46 4.26 16.68
N PRO A 94 11.70 4.14 17.81
CA PRO A 94 10.45 3.40 17.82
C PRO A 94 9.44 3.93 16.80
N MET A 95 8.81 3.02 16.08
CA MET A 95 7.82 3.38 15.05
C MET A 95 6.66 4.20 15.61
N GLY A 96 6.28 3.94 16.87
CA GLY A 96 5.20 4.63 17.55
C GLY A 96 5.44 6.12 17.81
N SER A 97 6.71 6.56 17.84
CA SER A 97 7.08 7.97 18.08
C SER A 97 7.02 8.85 16.84
N LEU A 98 6.72 8.26 15.66
CA LEU A 98 6.66 8.99 14.39
C LEU A 98 5.30 9.66 14.19
N SER A 99 5.28 10.75 13.40
CA SER A 99 4.02 11.33 12.94
C SER A 99 3.23 10.35 12.07
N GLY A 100 1.91 10.55 11.95
CA GLY A 100 1.04 9.72 11.12
C GLY A 100 1.54 9.62 9.67
N GLY A 101 1.92 10.74 9.07
CA GLY A 101 2.44 10.79 7.69
C GLY A 101 3.77 10.06 7.51
N GLN A 102 4.71 10.22 8.46
CA GLN A 102 5.97 9.48 8.46
C GLN A 102 5.75 7.98 8.55
N ARG A 103 4.89 7.56 9.48
CA ARG A 103 4.54 6.15 9.66
C ARG A 103 3.87 5.57 8.43
N GLN A 104 2.95 6.31 7.80
CA GLN A 104 2.26 5.87 6.59
C GLN A 104 3.23 5.72 5.40
N ALA A 105 4.14 6.66 5.21
CA ALA A 105 5.18 6.57 4.18
C ALA A 105 6.09 5.34 4.38
N LEU A 106 6.50 5.06 5.63
CA LEU A 106 7.27 3.86 5.96
C LEU A 106 6.46 2.58 5.73
N THR A 107 5.16 2.58 6.08
CA THR A 107 4.26 1.43 5.82
C THR A 107 4.15 1.12 4.33
N LEU A 108 4.09 2.13 3.47
CA LEU A 108 4.16 1.97 2.02
C LEU A 108 5.46 1.29 1.58
N LEU A 109 6.62 1.77 2.02
CA LEU A 109 7.91 1.15 1.71
C LEU A 109 8.01 -0.29 2.22
N MET A 110 7.52 -0.56 3.44
CA MET A 110 7.45 -1.91 3.99
C MET A 110 6.56 -2.84 3.15
N GLY A 111 5.45 -2.31 2.63
CA GLY A 111 4.54 -3.05 1.74
C GLY A 111 5.22 -3.58 0.47
N VAL A 112 6.27 -2.91 0.01
CA VAL A 112 7.05 -3.27 -1.18
C VAL A 112 8.49 -3.67 -0.86
N MET A 113 8.78 -4.01 0.40
CA MET A 113 10.10 -4.45 0.82
C MET A 113 10.51 -5.77 0.16
N ASP A 114 9.57 -6.69 0.05
CA ASP A 114 9.68 -7.92 -0.72
C ASP A 114 8.89 -7.79 -2.04
N LYS A 115 9.10 -8.75 -2.95
CA LYS A 115 8.36 -8.82 -4.20
C LYS A 115 6.86 -8.84 -3.90
N THR A 116 6.16 -7.86 -4.46
CA THR A 116 4.71 -7.68 -4.36
C THR A 116 4.17 -7.44 -5.77
N ASP A 117 3.08 -8.07 -6.13
CA ASP A 117 2.44 -7.89 -7.43
C ASP A 117 1.29 -6.87 -7.34
N ILE A 118 0.62 -6.85 -6.17
CA ILE A 118 -0.51 -5.96 -5.91
C ILE A 118 -0.33 -5.29 -4.55
N LEU A 119 -0.40 -3.97 -4.53
CA LEU A 119 -0.47 -3.16 -3.32
C LEU A 119 -1.89 -2.62 -3.16
N LEU A 120 -2.59 -3.07 -2.12
CA LEU A 120 -3.88 -2.53 -1.74
C LEU A 120 -3.68 -1.35 -0.79
N MET A 121 -4.34 -0.24 -1.06
CA MET A 121 -4.31 0.96 -0.23
C MET A 121 -5.75 1.33 0.14
N ASP A 122 -6.09 1.20 1.41
CA ASP A 122 -7.42 1.49 1.92
C ASP A 122 -7.41 2.84 2.62
N GLU A 123 -7.94 3.86 1.96
CA GLU A 123 -8.00 5.25 2.42
C GLU A 123 -6.69 5.76 3.06
N PRO A 124 -5.53 5.60 2.41
CA PRO A 124 -4.22 5.76 3.04
C PRO A 124 -3.93 7.19 3.54
N THR A 125 -4.77 8.14 3.20
CA THR A 125 -4.58 9.57 3.52
C THR A 125 -5.66 10.14 4.45
N ALA A 126 -6.69 9.36 4.80
CA ALA A 126 -7.86 9.86 5.54
C ALA A 126 -7.53 10.47 6.91
N ALA A 127 -6.49 9.97 7.59
CA ALA A 127 -6.07 10.44 8.92
C ALA A 127 -4.85 11.38 8.88
N LEU A 128 -4.47 11.89 7.70
CA LEU A 128 -3.27 12.69 7.51
C LEU A 128 -3.60 14.15 7.20
N ASP A 129 -2.68 15.03 7.57
CA ASP A 129 -2.71 16.42 7.10
C ASP A 129 -2.47 16.51 5.58
N PRO A 130 -2.86 17.60 4.91
CA PRO A 130 -2.78 17.71 3.46
C PRO A 130 -1.36 17.54 2.89
N LYS A 131 -0.33 18.01 3.60
CA LYS A 131 1.07 17.89 3.16
C LYS A 131 1.54 16.43 3.23
N SER A 132 1.26 15.76 4.33
CA SER A 132 1.57 14.34 4.51
C SER A 132 0.81 13.47 3.51
N SER A 133 -0.47 13.77 3.25
CA SER A 133 -1.29 13.10 2.24
C SER A 133 -0.66 13.16 0.86
N GLN A 134 -0.22 14.34 0.45
CA GLN A 134 0.44 14.54 -0.83
C GLN A 134 1.73 13.71 -0.95
N VAL A 135 2.56 13.69 0.09
CA VAL A 135 3.80 12.91 0.10
C VAL A 135 3.51 11.40 -0.04
N VAL A 136 2.52 10.88 0.70
CA VAL A 136 2.13 9.46 0.65
C VAL A 136 1.63 9.08 -0.74
N MET A 137 0.79 9.91 -1.36
CA MET A 137 0.26 9.64 -2.69
C MET A 137 1.33 9.75 -3.79
N GLN A 138 2.23 10.73 -3.72
CA GLN A 138 3.37 10.83 -4.64
C GLN A 138 4.32 9.65 -4.51
N LEU A 139 4.55 9.15 -3.29
CA LEU A 139 5.33 7.95 -3.06
C LEU A 139 4.67 6.72 -3.69
N ALA A 140 3.36 6.57 -3.55
CA ALA A 140 2.62 5.47 -4.17
C ALA A 140 2.75 5.50 -5.70
N ASP A 141 2.59 6.66 -6.32
CA ASP A 141 2.75 6.85 -7.77
C ASP A 141 4.20 6.53 -8.23
N LYS A 142 5.20 6.97 -7.46
CA LYS A 142 6.60 6.64 -7.70
C LYS A 142 6.85 5.13 -7.64
N ILE A 143 6.38 4.46 -6.59
CA ILE A 143 6.48 3.01 -6.42
C ILE A 143 5.84 2.26 -7.60
N ASN A 144 4.64 2.67 -8.02
CA ASN A 144 3.97 2.08 -9.18
C ASN A 144 4.82 2.17 -10.45
N LYS A 145 5.39 3.36 -10.73
CA LYS A 145 6.20 3.62 -11.92
C LYS A 145 7.54 2.87 -11.90
N GLU A 146 8.20 2.83 -10.76
CA GLU A 146 9.53 2.23 -10.62
C GLU A 146 9.48 0.70 -10.54
N LEU A 147 8.48 0.14 -9.85
CA LEU A 147 8.39 -1.30 -9.62
C LEU A 147 7.44 -2.02 -10.58
N GLY A 148 6.61 -1.28 -11.34
CA GLY A 148 5.62 -1.86 -12.27
C GLY A 148 4.54 -2.69 -11.58
N ILE A 149 4.29 -2.49 -10.28
CA ILE A 149 3.27 -3.22 -9.53
C ILE A 149 1.88 -2.63 -9.74
N THR A 150 0.85 -3.44 -9.57
CA THR A 150 -0.53 -2.95 -9.57
C THR A 150 -0.87 -2.33 -8.23
N ILE A 151 -1.33 -1.06 -8.23
CA ILE A 151 -1.87 -0.42 -7.02
C ILE A 151 -3.39 -0.35 -7.14
N VAL A 152 -4.08 -0.86 -6.12
CA VAL A 152 -5.53 -0.71 -5.95
C VAL A 152 -5.76 0.26 -4.80
N LEU A 153 -6.18 1.46 -5.14
CA LEU A 153 -6.49 2.53 -4.18
C LEU A 153 -7.99 2.59 -3.93
N VAL A 154 -8.39 2.40 -2.69
CA VAL A 154 -9.75 2.71 -2.21
C VAL A 154 -9.71 4.10 -1.59
N THR A 155 -10.57 4.99 -2.04
CA THR A 155 -10.65 6.36 -1.54
C THR A 155 -12.05 6.93 -1.68
N HIS A 156 -12.45 7.79 -0.74
CA HIS A 156 -13.62 8.65 -0.85
C HIS A 156 -13.27 10.05 -1.37
N SER A 157 -11.99 10.35 -1.56
CA SER A 157 -11.52 11.60 -2.15
C SER A 157 -11.72 11.59 -3.67
N MET A 158 -12.71 12.33 -4.15
CA MET A 158 -12.97 12.48 -5.58
C MET A 158 -11.76 13.06 -6.33
N LYS A 159 -11.00 13.95 -5.67
CA LYS A 159 -9.77 14.54 -6.23
C LYS A 159 -8.71 13.47 -6.46
N ASP A 160 -8.48 12.60 -5.47
CA ASP A 160 -7.50 11.52 -5.59
C ASP A 160 -7.97 10.49 -6.62
N ALA A 161 -9.25 10.15 -6.63
CA ALA A 161 -9.85 9.25 -7.61
C ALA A 161 -9.66 9.74 -9.06
N LEU A 162 -9.73 11.05 -9.31
CA LEU A 162 -9.46 11.65 -10.62
C LEU A 162 -7.96 11.68 -10.94
N HIS A 163 -7.14 12.08 -9.97
CA HIS A 163 -5.73 12.38 -10.22
C HIS A 163 -4.87 11.12 -10.35
N TYR A 164 -5.11 10.09 -9.50
CA TYR A 164 -4.28 8.89 -9.45
C TYR A 164 -4.90 7.71 -10.19
N GLY A 165 -4.04 6.82 -10.69
CA GLY A 165 -4.43 5.57 -11.37
C GLY A 165 -4.90 5.77 -12.81
N ASN A 166 -4.97 4.66 -13.53
CA ASN A 166 -5.33 4.60 -14.95
C ASN A 166 -6.67 3.88 -15.21
N ARG A 167 -7.38 3.48 -14.17
CA ARG A 167 -8.73 2.90 -14.23
C ARG A 167 -9.49 3.36 -13.00
N LEU A 168 -10.78 3.63 -13.13
CA LEU A 168 -11.63 4.05 -12.03
C LEU A 168 -12.84 3.12 -11.95
N LEU A 169 -13.02 2.54 -10.76
CA LEU A 169 -14.19 1.71 -10.45
C LEU A 169 -15.05 2.44 -9.42
N MET A 170 -16.33 2.59 -9.72
CA MET A 170 -17.31 3.10 -8.76
C MET A 170 -18.17 1.95 -8.25
N PHE A 171 -18.19 1.80 -6.94
CA PHE A 171 -19.02 0.81 -6.25
C PHE A 171 -20.23 1.49 -5.62
N HIS A 172 -21.39 0.87 -5.77
CA HIS A 172 -22.62 1.27 -5.08
C HIS A 172 -23.49 0.04 -4.82
N GLY A 173 -24.03 -0.07 -3.61
CA GLY A 173 -24.89 -1.20 -3.24
C GLY A 173 -24.24 -2.59 -3.39
N GLY A 174 -22.92 -2.68 -3.26
CA GLY A 174 -22.17 -3.94 -3.42
C GLY A 174 -21.89 -4.35 -4.87
N ALA A 175 -22.25 -3.51 -5.85
CA ALA A 175 -22.00 -3.76 -7.27
C ALA A 175 -21.07 -2.70 -7.88
N ILE A 176 -20.38 -3.05 -8.98
CA ILE A 176 -19.65 -2.08 -9.79
C ILE A 176 -20.67 -1.34 -10.66
N LEU A 177 -20.88 -0.07 -10.35
CA LEU A 177 -21.78 0.80 -11.09
C LEU A 177 -21.11 1.39 -12.34
N ARG A 178 -19.81 1.72 -12.24
CA ARG A 178 -19.01 2.25 -13.35
C ARG A 178 -17.62 1.63 -13.35
N ASP A 179 -17.14 1.38 -14.54
CA ASP A 179 -15.78 0.87 -14.81
C ASP A 179 -15.21 1.67 -15.99
N LEU A 180 -14.29 2.57 -15.68
CA LEU A 180 -13.74 3.52 -16.64
C LEU A 180 -12.25 3.24 -16.85
N ASN A 181 -11.88 3.07 -18.10
CA ASN A 181 -10.50 2.93 -18.52
C ASN A 181 -9.76 4.28 -18.50
N LYS A 182 -8.48 4.29 -18.88
CA LYS A 182 -7.63 5.49 -18.85
C LYS A 182 -8.20 6.63 -19.70
N THR A 183 -8.71 6.34 -20.89
CA THR A 183 -9.24 7.34 -21.83
C THR A 183 -10.51 7.97 -21.28
N ASP A 184 -11.46 7.15 -20.84
CA ASP A 184 -12.73 7.60 -20.28
C ASP A 184 -12.50 8.41 -18.98
N LYS A 185 -11.58 7.93 -18.13
CA LYS A 185 -11.20 8.63 -16.90
C LYS A 185 -10.57 10.00 -17.18
N SER A 186 -9.74 10.13 -18.21
CA SER A 186 -9.04 11.39 -18.52
C SER A 186 -9.99 12.50 -18.99
N ALA A 187 -11.19 12.14 -19.45
CA ALA A 187 -12.23 13.10 -19.83
C ALA A 187 -13.09 13.59 -18.66
N LEU A 188 -12.95 12.99 -17.47
CA LEU A 188 -13.76 13.34 -16.31
C LEU A 188 -13.32 14.64 -15.64
N GLN A 189 -14.32 15.37 -15.16
CA GLN A 189 -14.16 16.51 -14.28
C GLN A 189 -14.74 16.20 -12.88
N LEU A 190 -14.38 17.00 -11.90
CA LEU A 190 -14.87 16.83 -10.53
C LEU A 190 -16.39 16.88 -10.44
N SER A 191 -17.02 17.75 -11.24
CA SER A 191 -18.48 17.86 -11.35
C SER A 191 -19.16 16.56 -11.75
N ASN A 192 -18.55 15.80 -12.67
CA ASN A 192 -19.11 14.51 -13.08
C ASN A 192 -19.14 13.50 -11.93
N LEU A 193 -18.07 13.47 -11.10
CA LEU A 193 -18.08 12.60 -9.93
C LEU A 193 -19.12 13.06 -8.89
N GLN A 194 -19.27 14.35 -8.68
CA GLN A 194 -20.26 14.90 -7.74
C GLN A 194 -21.69 14.51 -8.14
N GLU A 195 -22.02 14.59 -9.44
CA GLU A 195 -23.33 14.16 -9.97
C GLU A 195 -23.62 12.68 -9.73
N TRP A 196 -22.61 11.82 -9.63
CA TRP A 196 -22.81 10.39 -9.39
C TRP A 196 -23.19 10.05 -7.95
N PHE A 197 -22.99 10.98 -7.03
CA PHE A 197 -23.28 10.83 -5.58
C PHE A 197 -24.45 11.71 -5.13
N SER A 198 -25.04 12.51 -6.03
CA SER A 198 -26.27 13.26 -5.79
C SER A 198 -27.48 12.41 -6.13
#